data_ec5b2193d8324509d20df8bc1a32ff88
#
_entry.id   ec5b2193d8324509d20df8bc1a32ff88
#
_cell.length_a   1.000
_cell.length_b   1.000
_cell.length_c   1.000
_cell.angle_alpha   90.00
_cell.angle_beta   90.00
_cell.angle_gamma   90.00
#
_symmetry.space_group_name_H-M   'P 1'
#
loop_
_entity.id
_entity.type
_entity.pdbx_description
1 polymer ?
#
loop_
_entity_poly.entity_id
_entity_poly.type
_entity_poly.pdbx_seq_one_letter_code
_entity_poly.pdbx_strand_id
1 'polypeptide(L)'
;MSQLSFRVDPGSAIVNVIANGKVVTLSPLWLRERCQDKEYLDSKTQQRLFDPHALDPNIQVLSAEQVDDTRVRVEFSDGYAGDYSILAIAPDFDLDDGLPSPKAWTSDLDPGKIKFSYPSLDSKAVLFKAIETYLEYGALILTDVPAEPESILQVAETFGHVRVTNFGKYFDVMSRPDSNDLAYRPVRLGPHTDNPYREPVPGIQLLHCLVNETSGGYSTLVDSLSAIQKLAEEDPRGVELLSQISVKFRFVDGDIELIERRPMIELDHQGRPAGVHYSPRLDYLPLLDDATTVAFHKARRRLGELFSDPAYELYFRLQAGELMMFDNNRVLHGRTSFNPNEGLRHLQGCYIDLDGPRGRYLSLKRTVAL
;
A
#
# COMPACT_ATOMS: atom_id res chain seq x y z
N MET A 1 10.59 -17.50 14.81
CA MET A 1 10.83 -18.08 13.47
C MET A 1 10.32 -19.49 13.49
N SER A 2 9.36 -19.85 12.63
CA SER A 2 8.92 -21.22 12.44
C SER A 2 10.12 -22.06 11.97
N GLN A 3 10.35 -23.19 12.60
CA GLN A 3 11.44 -24.10 12.24
C GLN A 3 11.11 -24.70 10.87
N LEU A 4 11.80 -24.24 9.82
CA LEU A 4 11.73 -24.80 8.48
C LEU A 4 12.91 -25.77 8.31
N SER A 5 12.64 -26.96 7.81
CA SER A 5 13.68 -27.96 7.51
C SER A 5 13.30 -28.80 6.31
N PHE A 6 14.33 -29.26 5.56
CA PHE A 6 14.13 -30.31 4.56
C PHE A 6 13.89 -31.66 5.20
N ARG A 7 13.16 -32.52 4.50
CA ARG A 7 13.02 -33.94 4.81
C ARG A 7 13.06 -34.72 3.50
N VAL A 8 14.08 -35.56 3.37
CA VAL A 8 14.23 -36.52 2.28
C VAL A 8 14.47 -37.90 2.92
N ASP A 9 13.61 -38.85 2.60
CA ASP A 9 13.80 -40.23 3.05
C ASP A 9 14.93 -40.89 2.22
N PRO A 10 15.81 -41.70 2.84
CA PRO A 10 16.92 -42.33 2.13
C PRO A 10 16.48 -43.09 0.87
N GLY A 11 17.10 -42.79 -0.26
CA GLY A 11 16.77 -43.40 -1.56
C GLY A 11 15.48 -42.89 -2.21
N SER A 12 14.87 -41.83 -1.67
CA SER A 12 13.69 -41.21 -2.24
C SER A 12 14.09 -40.10 -3.24
N ALA A 13 13.30 -39.98 -4.31
CA ALA A 13 13.35 -38.83 -5.23
C ALA A 13 12.36 -37.71 -4.83
N ILE A 14 11.78 -37.79 -3.61
CA ILE A 14 10.80 -36.84 -3.12
C ILE A 14 11.46 -35.90 -2.12
N VAL A 15 11.37 -34.61 -2.40
CA VAL A 15 11.84 -33.55 -1.50
C VAL A 15 10.65 -32.96 -0.76
N ASN A 16 10.68 -33.06 0.55
CA ASN A 16 9.68 -32.48 1.42
C ASN A 16 10.28 -31.33 2.24
N VAL A 17 9.42 -30.42 2.67
CA VAL A 17 9.73 -29.37 3.65
C VAL A 17 8.78 -29.50 4.83
N ILE A 18 9.31 -29.43 6.04
CA ILE A 18 8.53 -29.29 7.26
C ILE A 18 8.39 -27.80 7.54
N ALA A 19 7.16 -27.32 7.49
CA ALA A 19 6.81 -25.93 7.77
C ALA A 19 5.70 -25.88 8.82
N ASN A 20 5.94 -25.26 9.97
CA ASN A 20 4.95 -25.16 11.06
C ASN A 20 4.35 -26.52 11.46
N GLY A 21 5.16 -27.58 11.46
CA GLY A 21 4.74 -28.94 11.79
C GLY A 21 3.96 -29.65 10.68
N LYS A 22 3.77 -29.04 9.52
CA LYS A 22 3.16 -29.64 8.34
C LYS A 22 4.24 -30.07 7.34
N VAL A 23 4.03 -31.20 6.69
CA VAL A 23 4.90 -31.69 5.62
C VAL A 23 4.32 -31.22 4.28
N VAL A 24 5.15 -30.53 3.50
CA VAL A 24 4.82 -30.06 2.15
C VAL A 24 5.78 -30.72 1.16
N THR A 25 5.25 -31.46 0.20
CA THR A 25 6.03 -32.02 -0.90
C THR A 25 6.28 -30.98 -1.97
N LEU A 26 7.55 -30.80 -2.34
CA LEU A 26 7.93 -29.84 -3.38
C LEU A 26 7.77 -30.47 -4.77
N SER A 27 7.11 -29.74 -5.69
CA SER A 27 7.06 -30.12 -7.11
C SER A 27 8.46 -30.07 -7.73
N PRO A 28 8.87 -31.07 -8.54
CA PRO A 28 10.13 -31.04 -9.24
C PRO A 28 10.32 -29.77 -10.09
N LEU A 29 9.32 -29.39 -10.86
CA LEU A 29 9.37 -28.17 -11.69
C LEU A 29 9.51 -26.91 -10.81
N TRP A 30 8.72 -26.79 -9.75
CA TRP A 30 8.80 -25.67 -8.81
C TRP A 30 10.21 -25.55 -8.21
N LEU A 31 10.80 -26.68 -7.80
CA LEU A 31 12.15 -26.70 -7.22
C LEU A 31 13.22 -26.37 -8.28
N ARG A 32 13.11 -26.92 -9.50
CA ARG A 32 14.06 -26.67 -10.60
C ARG A 32 14.10 -25.20 -11.01
N GLU A 33 12.98 -24.51 -11.02
CA GLU A 33 12.92 -23.06 -11.26
C GLU A 33 13.70 -22.23 -10.23
N ARG A 34 13.96 -22.78 -9.06
CA ARG A 34 14.63 -22.12 -7.92
C ARG A 34 16.06 -22.56 -7.72
N CYS A 35 16.71 -23.04 -8.77
CA CYS A 35 18.13 -23.36 -8.73
C CYS A 35 18.95 -22.16 -8.30
N GLN A 36 19.95 -22.38 -7.43
CA GLN A 36 20.72 -21.35 -6.75
C GLN A 36 22.15 -21.20 -7.28
N ASP A 37 22.54 -22.03 -8.26
CA ASP A 37 23.86 -21.98 -8.83
C ASP A 37 24.10 -20.72 -9.64
N LYS A 38 25.33 -20.20 -9.59
CA LYS A 38 25.75 -18.97 -10.27
C LYS A 38 25.59 -18.99 -11.80
N GLU A 39 25.49 -20.15 -12.40
CA GLU A 39 25.22 -20.32 -13.82
C GLU A 39 23.76 -20.04 -14.18
N TYR A 40 22.85 -20.14 -13.19
CA TYR A 40 21.41 -20.01 -13.37
C TYR A 40 20.80 -18.83 -12.60
N LEU A 41 21.53 -18.27 -11.60
CA LEU A 41 21.06 -17.17 -10.79
C LEU A 41 22.16 -16.11 -10.63
N ASP A 42 21.90 -14.88 -11.07
CA ASP A 42 22.81 -13.77 -10.86
C ASP A 42 22.88 -13.40 -9.36
N SER A 43 24.07 -13.46 -8.79
CA SER A 43 24.25 -13.27 -7.34
C SER A 43 24.01 -11.83 -6.89
N LYS A 44 24.10 -10.84 -7.79
CA LYS A 44 23.93 -9.42 -7.49
C LYS A 44 22.48 -8.98 -7.61
N THR A 45 21.83 -9.38 -8.69
CA THR A 45 20.47 -8.95 -9.02
C THR A 45 19.40 -9.96 -8.58
N GLN A 46 19.82 -11.18 -8.25
CA GLN A 46 18.93 -12.32 -7.95
C GLN A 46 17.98 -12.65 -9.11
N GLN A 47 18.35 -12.27 -10.33
CA GLN A 47 17.61 -12.60 -11.56
C GLN A 47 18.06 -13.95 -12.09
N ARG A 48 17.10 -14.73 -12.60
CA ARG A 48 17.39 -15.97 -13.30
C ARG A 48 18.14 -15.66 -14.60
N LEU A 49 19.18 -16.47 -14.89
CA LEU A 49 19.97 -16.41 -16.12
C LEU A 49 19.46 -17.39 -17.20
N PHE A 50 18.30 -17.98 -16.98
CA PHE A 50 17.61 -18.88 -17.91
C PHE A 50 16.13 -18.54 -17.98
N ASP A 51 15.46 -18.96 -19.06
CA ASP A 51 14.03 -18.83 -19.20
C ASP A 51 13.32 -20.06 -18.58
N PRO A 52 12.59 -19.90 -17.47
CA PRO A 52 11.87 -21.01 -16.83
C PRO A 52 10.78 -21.60 -17.72
N HIS A 53 10.26 -20.86 -18.71
CA HIS A 53 9.27 -21.38 -19.66
C HIS A 53 9.85 -22.44 -20.61
N ALA A 54 11.18 -22.52 -20.74
CA ALA A 54 11.87 -23.54 -21.53
C ALA A 54 12.07 -24.86 -20.79
N LEU A 55 11.75 -24.94 -19.49
CA LEU A 55 11.82 -26.18 -18.71
C LEU A 55 10.75 -27.17 -19.17
N ASP A 56 11.10 -28.46 -19.20
CA ASP A 56 10.11 -29.51 -19.44
C ASP A 56 9.09 -29.53 -18.28
N PRO A 57 7.78 -29.37 -18.55
CA PRO A 57 6.75 -29.44 -17.52
C PRO A 57 6.68 -30.81 -16.83
N ASN A 58 7.23 -31.86 -17.46
CA ASN A 58 7.29 -33.21 -16.90
C ASN A 58 8.64 -33.54 -16.24
N ILE A 59 9.45 -32.54 -15.95
CA ILE A 59 10.73 -32.70 -15.28
C ILE A 59 10.56 -33.52 -13.98
N GLN A 60 11.52 -34.43 -13.72
CA GLN A 60 11.51 -35.32 -12.56
C GLN A 60 12.75 -35.09 -11.72
N VAL A 61 12.63 -35.31 -10.41
CA VAL A 61 13.78 -35.52 -9.53
C VAL A 61 14.25 -36.96 -9.72
N LEU A 62 15.50 -37.16 -10.10
CA LEU A 62 16.11 -38.50 -10.22
C LEU A 62 16.70 -38.96 -8.91
N SER A 63 17.33 -38.06 -8.17
CA SER A 63 17.85 -38.36 -6.83
C SER A 63 17.79 -37.11 -5.95
N ALA A 64 17.61 -37.34 -4.64
CA ALA A 64 17.69 -36.28 -3.64
C ALA A 64 18.45 -36.81 -2.42
N GLU A 65 19.40 -36.03 -1.92
CA GLU A 65 20.21 -36.31 -0.76
C GLU A 65 20.13 -35.16 0.23
N GLN A 66 19.71 -35.46 1.45
CA GLN A 66 19.68 -34.49 2.53
C GLN A 66 21.10 -34.29 3.07
N VAL A 67 21.64 -33.06 2.88
CA VAL A 67 22.98 -32.70 3.38
C VAL A 67 22.92 -32.36 4.87
N ASP A 68 21.91 -31.56 5.27
CA ASP A 68 21.55 -31.24 6.66
C ASP A 68 20.10 -30.74 6.73
N ASP A 69 19.63 -30.29 7.89
CA ASP A 69 18.24 -29.82 8.07
C ASP A 69 17.88 -28.62 7.18
N THR A 70 18.89 -27.89 6.70
CA THR A 70 18.70 -26.66 5.92
C THR A 70 19.10 -26.79 4.45
N ARG A 71 19.74 -27.91 4.06
CA ARG A 71 20.25 -28.10 2.69
C ARG A 71 19.95 -29.48 2.14
N VAL A 72 19.62 -29.52 0.87
CA VAL A 72 19.39 -30.75 0.08
C VAL A 72 20.09 -30.62 -1.27
N ARG A 73 20.73 -31.70 -1.73
CA ARG A 73 21.25 -31.84 -3.09
C ARG A 73 20.24 -32.59 -3.92
N VAL A 74 19.94 -32.10 -5.11
CA VAL A 74 18.91 -32.67 -5.99
C VAL A 74 19.44 -32.78 -7.41
N GLU A 75 19.20 -33.95 -8.04
CA GLU A 75 19.49 -34.20 -9.46
C GLU A 75 18.17 -34.34 -10.23
N PHE A 76 18.10 -33.70 -11.39
CA PHE A 76 16.90 -33.65 -12.24
C PHE A 76 17.09 -34.37 -13.57
N SER A 77 15.97 -34.74 -14.20
CA SER A 77 15.93 -35.43 -15.50
C SER A 77 16.47 -34.62 -16.67
N ASP A 78 16.60 -33.29 -16.53
CA ASP A 78 17.23 -32.41 -17.53
C ASP A 78 18.76 -32.37 -17.42
N GLY A 79 19.35 -33.16 -16.53
CA GLY A 79 20.79 -33.23 -16.28
C GLY A 79 21.33 -32.19 -15.31
N TYR A 80 20.48 -31.31 -14.78
CA TYR A 80 20.87 -30.37 -13.72
C TYR A 80 20.98 -31.09 -12.37
N ALA A 81 22.04 -30.81 -11.63
CA ALA A 81 22.22 -31.21 -10.25
C ALA A 81 22.74 -30.04 -9.42
N GLY A 82 22.07 -29.72 -8.33
CA GLY A 82 22.44 -28.55 -7.50
C GLY A 82 22.04 -28.68 -6.05
N ASP A 83 22.63 -27.81 -5.23
CA ASP A 83 22.36 -27.70 -3.80
C ASP A 83 21.30 -26.61 -3.57
N TYR A 84 20.31 -26.92 -2.75
CA TYR A 84 19.23 -26.01 -2.36
C TYR A 84 19.31 -25.70 -0.87
N SER A 85 19.27 -24.41 -0.54
CA SER A 85 19.16 -23.94 0.83
C SER A 85 17.69 -23.62 1.14
N ILE A 86 17.18 -24.12 2.28
CA ILE A 86 15.82 -23.82 2.75
C ILE A 86 15.63 -22.31 2.93
N LEU A 87 16.66 -21.59 3.38
CA LEU A 87 16.59 -20.14 3.63
C LEU A 87 16.41 -19.34 2.34
N ALA A 88 16.91 -19.85 1.21
CA ALA A 88 16.79 -19.15 -0.08
C ALA A 88 15.43 -19.38 -0.75
N ILE A 89 14.77 -20.51 -0.49
CA ILE A 89 13.46 -20.84 -1.08
C ILE A 89 12.29 -20.60 -0.11
N ALA A 90 12.56 -20.43 1.18
CA ALA A 90 11.53 -20.19 2.20
C ALA A 90 10.62 -18.98 1.92
N PRO A 91 11.12 -17.85 1.39
CA PRO A 91 10.24 -16.71 1.05
C PRO A 91 9.13 -17.06 0.06
N ASP A 92 9.31 -18.11 -0.75
CA ASP A 92 8.33 -18.53 -1.76
C ASP A 92 7.28 -19.52 -1.23
N PHE A 93 7.36 -19.94 0.04
CA PHE A 93 6.36 -20.85 0.65
C PHE A 93 5.10 -20.14 1.12
N ASP A 94 5.22 -18.86 1.46
CA ASP A 94 4.11 -18.04 1.91
C ASP A 94 3.77 -16.98 0.85
N LEU A 95 2.51 -16.57 0.81
CA LEU A 95 2.06 -15.41 0.06
C LEU A 95 2.38 -14.10 0.81
N ASP A 96 3.32 -14.14 1.76
CA ASP A 96 3.76 -13.00 2.56
C ASP A 96 4.94 -12.33 1.88
N ASP A 97 4.73 -11.11 1.40
CA ASP A 97 5.76 -10.29 0.77
C ASP A 97 6.83 -9.79 1.77
N GLY A 98 6.75 -10.19 3.03
CA GLY A 98 7.67 -9.78 4.10
C GLY A 98 7.45 -8.35 4.59
N LEU A 99 6.34 -7.74 4.20
CA LEU A 99 5.90 -6.41 4.65
C LEU A 99 5.14 -6.51 5.98
N PRO A 100 5.09 -5.44 6.79
CA PRO A 100 4.26 -5.38 7.97
C PRO A 100 2.78 -5.54 7.64
N SER A 101 2.06 -6.31 8.46
CA SER A 101 0.61 -6.44 8.31
C SER A 101 -0.08 -5.11 8.63
N PRO A 102 -1.03 -4.66 7.82
CA PRO A 102 -1.82 -3.46 8.09
C PRO A 102 -2.59 -3.59 9.41
N LYS A 103 -2.57 -2.53 10.21
CA LYS A 103 -3.31 -2.39 11.47
C LYS A 103 -4.46 -1.41 11.26
N ALA A 104 -5.69 -1.92 11.31
CA ALA A 104 -6.87 -1.06 11.24
C ALA A 104 -6.95 -0.17 12.49
N TRP A 105 -7.42 1.07 12.32
CA TRP A 105 -7.56 2.06 13.38
C TRP A 105 -8.82 2.91 13.22
N THR A 106 -9.20 3.60 14.30
CA THR A 106 -10.32 4.52 14.37
C THR A 106 -9.87 5.86 14.99
N SER A 107 -10.79 6.72 15.38
CA SER A 107 -10.47 8.03 15.98
C SER A 107 -9.67 7.94 17.30
N ASP A 108 -9.53 6.76 17.89
CA ASP A 108 -8.77 6.51 19.11
C ASP A 108 -7.26 6.31 18.86
N LEU A 109 -6.82 6.30 17.60
CA LEU A 109 -5.39 6.27 17.28
C LEU A 109 -4.71 7.51 17.88
N ASP A 110 -3.75 7.29 18.77
CA ASP A 110 -2.88 8.35 19.24
C ASP A 110 -1.97 8.87 18.09
N PRO A 111 -2.11 10.15 17.66
CA PRO A 111 -1.27 10.71 16.61
C PRO A 111 0.22 10.63 16.91
N GLY A 112 0.62 10.56 18.18
CA GLY A 112 2.02 10.39 18.59
C GLY A 112 2.65 9.10 18.09
N LYS A 113 1.85 8.04 17.86
CA LYS A 113 2.33 6.75 17.34
C LYS A 113 2.79 6.82 15.89
N ILE A 114 2.24 7.75 15.10
CA ILE A 114 2.55 7.94 13.69
C ILE A 114 3.38 9.21 13.43
N LYS A 115 3.91 9.85 14.49
CA LYS A 115 4.65 11.13 14.40
C LYS A 115 6.15 10.92 14.55
N PHE A 116 6.93 11.48 13.61
CA PHE A 116 8.40 11.44 13.60
C PHE A 116 8.96 12.82 13.26
N SER A 117 10.14 13.15 13.79
CA SER A 117 10.89 14.33 13.38
C SER A 117 11.62 14.05 12.06
N TYR A 118 11.44 14.88 11.04
CA TYR A 118 12.04 14.68 9.72
C TYR A 118 13.58 14.58 9.77
N PRO A 119 14.33 15.47 10.49
CA PRO A 119 15.78 15.32 10.63
C PRO A 119 16.22 13.99 11.27
N SER A 120 15.36 13.35 12.06
CA SER A 120 15.71 12.07 12.68
C SER A 120 15.75 10.90 11.69
N LEU A 121 15.14 11.06 10.50
CA LEU A 121 15.11 10.06 9.44
C LEU A 121 16.48 9.82 8.77
N ASP A 122 17.49 10.66 9.04
CA ASP A 122 18.87 10.42 8.64
C ASP A 122 19.43 9.14 9.28
N SER A 123 18.90 8.77 10.45
CA SER A 123 19.18 7.47 11.06
C SER A 123 18.43 6.35 10.34
N LYS A 124 19.18 5.37 9.79
CA LYS A 124 18.57 4.19 9.12
C LYS A 124 17.59 3.44 10.02
N ALA A 125 17.86 3.35 11.32
CA ALA A 125 16.98 2.69 12.28
C ALA A 125 15.66 3.46 12.47
N VAL A 126 15.71 4.80 12.54
CA VAL A 126 14.51 5.64 12.66
C VAL A 126 13.74 5.63 11.36
N LEU A 127 14.42 5.74 10.21
CA LEU A 127 13.78 5.64 8.90
C LEU A 127 13.08 4.28 8.71
N PHE A 128 13.74 3.17 9.09
CA PHE A 128 13.14 1.84 9.07
C PHE A 128 11.86 1.80 9.90
N LYS A 129 11.91 2.33 11.14
CA LYS A 129 10.74 2.36 12.02
C LYS A 129 9.63 3.26 11.50
N ALA A 130 9.96 4.40 10.90
CA ALA A 130 8.97 5.30 10.28
C ALA A 130 8.27 4.61 9.09
N ILE A 131 9.02 3.95 8.20
CA ILE A 131 8.44 3.22 7.08
C ILE A 131 7.61 2.03 7.56
N GLU A 132 8.08 1.28 8.57
CA GLU A 132 7.30 0.21 9.20
C GLU A 132 5.96 0.73 9.73
N THR A 133 5.99 1.85 10.46
CA THR A 133 4.79 2.50 11.00
C THR A 133 3.84 2.94 9.88
N TYR A 134 4.38 3.52 8.79
CA TYR A 134 3.58 3.87 7.62
C TYR A 134 2.91 2.64 7.00
N LEU A 135 3.64 1.53 6.81
CA LEU A 135 3.07 0.31 6.24
C LEU A 135 2.00 -0.32 7.15
N GLU A 136 2.16 -0.21 8.48
CA GLU A 136 1.19 -0.68 9.46
C GLU A 136 -0.09 0.17 9.48
N TYR A 137 0.04 1.49 9.58
CA TYR A 137 -1.09 2.40 9.81
C TYR A 137 -1.58 3.14 8.56
N GLY A 138 -0.83 3.07 7.46
CA GLY A 138 -1.17 3.78 6.22
C GLY A 138 -0.95 5.29 6.31
N ALA A 139 -0.38 5.82 7.39
CA ALA A 139 -0.17 7.25 7.59
C ALA A 139 1.06 7.56 8.46
N LEU A 140 1.69 8.71 8.19
CA LEU A 140 2.72 9.34 9.01
C LEU A 140 2.45 10.85 9.14
N ILE A 141 2.92 11.41 10.26
CA ILE A 141 3.06 12.87 10.45
C ILE A 141 4.54 13.15 10.68
N LEU A 142 5.13 14.01 9.86
CA LEU A 142 6.51 14.46 10.02
C LEU A 142 6.51 15.88 10.59
N THR A 143 7.34 16.11 11.61
CA THR A 143 7.61 17.43 12.18
C THR A 143 8.97 17.95 11.72
N ASP A 144 9.24 19.21 11.97
CA ASP A 144 10.54 19.85 11.71
C ASP A 144 10.96 19.82 10.22
N VAL A 145 9.99 19.72 9.33
CA VAL A 145 10.21 19.92 7.89
C VAL A 145 10.37 21.43 7.65
N PRO A 146 11.39 21.89 6.91
CA PRO A 146 11.51 23.33 6.59
C PRO A 146 10.22 23.84 5.94
N ALA A 147 9.60 24.87 6.55
CA ALA A 147 8.35 25.48 6.06
C ALA A 147 8.59 26.38 4.84
N GLU A 148 9.31 25.87 3.85
CA GLU A 148 9.71 26.56 2.63
C GLU A 148 9.05 25.88 1.42
N PRO A 149 8.74 26.62 0.36
CA PRO A 149 8.26 26.04 -0.90
C PRO A 149 9.18 24.94 -1.40
N GLU A 150 8.58 23.87 -1.94
CA GLU A 150 9.25 22.71 -2.52
C GLU A 150 10.01 21.80 -1.54
N SER A 151 10.12 22.12 -0.25
CA SER A 151 10.70 21.22 0.76
C SER A 151 10.01 19.85 0.80
N ILE A 152 8.74 19.81 0.44
CA ILE A 152 7.96 18.57 0.29
C ILE A 152 8.59 17.56 -0.69
N LEU A 153 9.29 18.05 -1.74
CA LEU A 153 9.93 17.19 -2.74
C LEU A 153 11.12 16.44 -2.14
N GLN A 154 11.90 17.07 -1.27
CA GLN A 154 13.01 16.42 -0.56
C GLN A 154 12.50 15.35 0.40
N VAL A 155 11.39 15.64 1.10
CA VAL A 155 10.73 14.64 1.95
C VAL A 155 10.23 13.47 1.11
N ALA A 156 9.58 13.72 -0.01
CA ALA A 156 9.09 12.69 -0.91
C ALA A 156 10.20 11.74 -1.39
N GLU A 157 11.37 12.29 -1.79
CA GLU A 157 12.54 11.52 -2.24
C GLU A 157 13.13 10.61 -1.15
N THR A 158 12.88 10.91 0.13
CA THR A 158 13.26 10.01 1.25
C THR A 158 12.49 8.69 1.19
N PHE A 159 11.28 8.70 0.69
CA PHE A 159 10.37 7.54 0.65
C PHE A 159 10.23 6.92 -0.75
N GLY A 160 10.28 7.73 -1.80
CA GLY A 160 10.10 7.26 -3.18
C GLY A 160 10.26 8.38 -4.21
N HIS A 161 10.01 8.07 -5.47
CA HIS A 161 10.09 9.05 -6.54
C HIS A 161 8.79 9.85 -6.66
N VAL A 162 8.95 11.17 -6.86
CA VAL A 162 7.79 12.06 -7.07
C VAL A 162 7.11 11.72 -8.40
N ARG A 163 5.80 11.50 -8.32
CA ARG A 163 4.95 11.26 -9.47
C ARG A 163 4.45 12.59 -10.06
N VAL A 164 4.81 12.84 -11.30
CA VAL A 164 4.32 14.02 -12.03
C VAL A 164 2.91 13.76 -12.57
N THR A 165 2.01 14.72 -12.37
CA THR A 165 0.64 14.70 -12.89
C THR A 165 0.36 15.96 -13.71
N ASN A 166 -0.89 16.16 -14.21
CA ASN A 166 -1.29 17.41 -14.82
C ASN A 166 -1.27 18.60 -13.82
N PHE A 167 -1.18 18.33 -12.51
CA PHE A 167 -0.98 19.36 -11.49
C PHE A 167 0.50 19.72 -11.28
N GLY A 168 1.44 19.08 -12.00
CA GLY A 168 2.87 19.26 -11.87
C GLY A 168 3.53 18.21 -10.97
N LYS A 169 4.74 18.49 -10.49
CA LYS A 169 5.47 17.70 -9.49
C LYS A 169 4.89 17.89 -8.09
N TYR A 170 4.39 19.08 -7.83
CA TYR A 170 3.67 19.46 -6.62
C TYR A 170 2.56 20.45 -6.98
N PHE A 171 1.65 20.67 -6.06
CA PHE A 171 0.55 21.62 -6.20
C PHE A 171 0.30 22.37 -4.89
N ASP A 172 -0.17 23.62 -5.01
CA ASP A 172 -0.50 24.45 -3.85
C ASP A 172 -1.96 24.25 -3.45
N VAL A 173 -2.21 24.05 -2.17
CA VAL A 173 -3.54 24.01 -1.55
C VAL A 173 -3.68 25.26 -0.68
N MET A 174 -4.19 26.33 -1.29
CA MET A 174 -4.46 27.59 -0.61
C MET A 174 -5.85 28.11 -1.01
N SER A 175 -6.46 28.92 -0.14
CA SER A 175 -7.75 29.52 -0.46
C SER A 175 -7.65 30.44 -1.67
N ARG A 176 -8.46 30.17 -2.69
CA ARG A 176 -8.56 31.00 -3.91
C ARG A 176 -10.01 31.41 -4.08
N PRO A 177 -10.33 32.74 -4.12
CA PRO A 177 -11.62 33.18 -4.57
C PRO A 177 -11.86 32.66 -6.01
N ASP A 178 -13.06 32.28 -6.35
CA ASP A 178 -13.48 31.81 -7.69
C ASP A 178 -12.83 30.53 -8.22
N SER A 179 -12.35 29.66 -7.33
CA SER A 179 -11.78 28.37 -7.74
C SER A 179 -12.86 27.36 -8.18
N ASN A 180 -12.54 26.61 -9.25
CA ASN A 180 -13.37 25.52 -9.75
C ASN A 180 -13.26 24.23 -8.93
N ASP A 181 -12.26 24.11 -8.04
CA ASP A 181 -12.06 22.95 -7.16
C ASP A 181 -12.38 23.29 -5.70
N LEU A 182 -13.09 22.36 -5.02
CA LEU A 182 -13.44 22.51 -3.60
C LEU A 182 -12.21 22.47 -2.67
N ALA A 183 -11.10 21.91 -3.11
CA ALA A 183 -9.84 21.91 -2.36
C ALA A 183 -9.35 23.33 -2.06
N TYR A 184 -9.66 24.29 -2.95
CA TYR A 184 -9.28 25.71 -2.83
C TYR A 184 -10.36 26.59 -2.16
N ARG A 185 -11.51 25.99 -1.76
CA ARG A 185 -12.60 26.73 -1.10
C ARG A 185 -12.52 26.52 0.42
N PRO A 186 -12.95 27.50 1.24
CA PRO A 186 -12.87 27.42 2.70
C PRO A 186 -13.95 26.50 3.34
N VAL A 187 -14.68 25.74 2.54
CA VAL A 187 -15.74 24.82 3.00
C VAL A 187 -15.14 23.52 3.52
N ARG A 188 -15.93 22.77 4.32
CA ARG A 188 -15.56 21.40 4.71
C ARG A 188 -15.38 20.54 3.45
N LEU A 189 -14.29 19.82 3.40
CA LEU A 189 -14.02 18.76 2.44
C LEU A 189 -14.12 17.41 3.17
N GLY A 190 -15.18 16.66 2.88
CA GLY A 190 -15.41 15.35 3.51
C GLY A 190 -14.33 14.34 3.13
N PRO A 191 -14.23 13.24 3.90
CA PRO A 191 -13.26 12.18 3.63
C PRO A 191 -13.36 11.64 2.20
N HIS A 192 -12.24 11.55 1.50
CA HIS A 192 -12.14 11.05 0.12
C HIS A 192 -10.73 10.52 -0.17
N THR A 193 -10.60 9.74 -1.25
CA THR A 193 -9.32 9.42 -1.88
C THR A 193 -9.13 10.26 -3.12
N ASP A 194 -7.88 10.61 -3.42
CA ASP A 194 -7.56 11.44 -4.57
C ASP A 194 -7.41 10.64 -5.87
N ASN A 195 -7.88 11.26 -6.95
CA ASN A 195 -7.60 10.86 -8.33
C ASN A 195 -7.95 9.41 -8.71
N PRO A 196 -9.09 8.83 -8.29
CA PRO A 196 -9.48 7.45 -8.64
C PRO A 196 -9.76 7.27 -10.15
N TYR A 197 -9.76 8.35 -10.90
CA TYR A 197 -9.91 8.40 -12.36
C TYR A 197 -8.59 8.22 -13.13
N ARG A 198 -7.45 7.99 -12.43
CA ARG A 198 -6.12 7.76 -13.03
C ARG A 198 -5.76 6.29 -13.01
N GLU A 199 -4.94 5.90 -13.97
CA GLU A 199 -4.31 4.58 -14.03
C GLU A 199 -2.77 4.73 -14.14
N PRO A 200 -2.01 4.23 -13.17
CA PRO A 200 -2.47 3.82 -11.83
C PRO A 200 -2.94 5.02 -10.99
N VAL A 201 -3.70 4.77 -9.94
CA VAL A 201 -4.02 5.80 -8.93
C VAL A 201 -2.73 6.25 -8.26
N PRO A 202 -2.55 7.55 -7.94
CA PRO A 202 -1.43 7.98 -7.10
C PRO A 202 -1.46 7.24 -5.76
N GLY A 203 -0.38 6.49 -5.47
CA GLY A 203 -0.39 5.56 -4.34
C GLY A 203 -0.33 6.26 -2.99
N ILE A 204 0.49 7.29 -2.88
CA ILE A 204 0.75 8.00 -1.61
C ILE A 204 0.64 9.49 -1.85
N GLN A 205 -0.07 10.16 -0.97
CA GLN A 205 -0.12 11.62 -0.96
C GLN A 205 0.66 12.18 0.22
N LEU A 206 1.41 13.23 -0.05
CA LEU A 206 2.04 14.08 0.95
C LEU A 206 1.36 15.43 0.94
N LEU A 207 1.07 15.99 2.13
CA LEU A 207 0.57 17.34 2.30
C LEU A 207 1.39 18.06 3.38
N HIS A 208 2.15 19.06 2.97
CA HIS A 208 3.08 19.84 3.80
C HIS A 208 2.48 21.20 4.11
N CYS A 209 2.41 21.57 5.37
CA CYS A 209 1.91 22.85 5.83
C CYS A 209 3.03 23.90 5.83
N LEU A 210 2.92 24.89 4.97
CA LEU A 210 3.83 26.04 4.94
C LEU A 210 3.36 27.14 5.90
N VAL A 211 2.05 27.40 5.91
CA VAL A 211 1.42 28.42 6.77
C VAL A 211 0.04 27.93 7.22
N ASN A 212 -0.31 28.11 8.47
CA ASN A 212 -1.66 27.88 8.99
C ASN A 212 -2.00 28.84 10.13
N GLU A 213 -2.52 30.01 9.75
CA GLU A 213 -2.91 31.09 10.69
C GLU A 213 -4.39 31.02 11.08
N THR A 214 -5.18 30.15 10.42
CA THR A 214 -6.62 30.04 10.66
C THR A 214 -6.92 29.21 11.90
N SER A 215 -8.03 29.48 12.61
CA SER A 215 -8.48 28.72 13.76
C SER A 215 -9.08 27.35 13.40
N GLY A 216 -9.66 27.23 12.18
CA GLY A 216 -10.21 25.99 11.61
C GLY A 216 -9.24 25.24 10.72
N GLY A 217 -9.76 24.54 9.71
CA GLY A 217 -8.94 23.84 8.70
C GLY A 217 -8.17 22.66 9.26
N TYR A 218 -8.73 21.99 10.28
CA TYR A 218 -8.17 20.72 10.78
C TYR A 218 -8.10 19.70 9.65
N SER A 219 -6.99 19.05 9.52
CA SER A 219 -6.87 17.86 8.68
C SER A 219 -7.57 16.68 9.31
N THR A 220 -8.19 15.86 8.50
CA THR A 220 -8.86 14.64 8.96
C THR A 220 -8.36 13.44 8.16
N LEU A 221 -8.21 12.30 8.83
CA LEU A 221 -7.87 11.02 8.23
C LEU A 221 -8.86 9.96 8.70
N VAL A 222 -9.20 9.03 7.79
CA VAL A 222 -10.05 7.87 8.08
C VAL A 222 -9.41 6.63 7.50
N ASP A 223 -9.21 5.60 8.32
CA ASP A 223 -8.75 4.29 7.82
C ASP A 223 -9.93 3.52 7.22
N SER A 224 -9.88 3.27 5.91
CA SER A 224 -10.93 2.53 5.23
C SER A 224 -11.08 1.10 5.74
N LEU A 225 -10.01 0.47 6.22
CA LEU A 225 -10.05 -0.92 6.67
C LEU A 225 -10.99 -1.10 7.85
N SER A 226 -10.94 -0.20 8.84
CA SER A 226 -11.84 -0.26 10.00
C SER A 226 -13.31 -0.04 9.61
N ALA A 227 -13.59 0.90 8.71
CA ALA A 227 -14.93 1.15 8.21
C ALA A 227 -15.46 -0.02 7.35
N ILE A 228 -14.61 -0.62 6.50
CA ILE A 228 -14.99 -1.79 5.70
C ILE A 228 -15.24 -3.01 6.60
N GLN A 229 -14.42 -3.22 7.64
CA GLN A 229 -14.65 -4.27 8.64
C GLN A 229 -16.03 -4.11 9.30
N LYS A 230 -16.38 -2.88 9.69
CA LYS A 230 -17.69 -2.59 10.28
C LYS A 230 -18.82 -2.83 9.28
N LEU A 231 -18.67 -2.41 8.03
CA LEU A 231 -19.66 -2.69 6.98
C LEU A 231 -19.80 -4.21 6.75
N ALA A 232 -18.70 -4.97 6.77
CA ALA A 232 -18.75 -6.42 6.60
C ALA A 232 -19.50 -7.15 7.73
N GLU A 233 -19.46 -6.62 8.97
CA GLU A 233 -20.26 -7.13 10.08
C GLU A 233 -21.77 -6.84 9.88
N GLU A 234 -22.13 -5.69 9.32
CA GLU A 234 -23.50 -5.24 9.14
C GLU A 234 -24.14 -5.74 7.83
N ASP A 235 -23.37 -5.72 6.73
CA ASP A 235 -23.83 -6.06 5.37
C ASP A 235 -22.69 -6.70 4.55
N PRO A 236 -22.40 -8.00 4.76
CA PRO A 236 -21.36 -8.72 3.98
C PRO A 236 -21.63 -8.69 2.47
N ARG A 237 -22.91 -8.74 2.06
CA ARG A 237 -23.30 -8.65 0.65
C ARG A 237 -23.00 -7.28 0.07
N GLY A 238 -23.15 -6.24 0.87
CA GLY A 238 -22.79 -4.88 0.47
C GLY A 238 -21.30 -4.75 0.18
N VAL A 239 -20.43 -5.34 1.01
CA VAL A 239 -18.98 -5.37 0.74
C VAL A 239 -18.68 -6.12 -0.56
N GLU A 240 -19.31 -7.25 -0.80
CA GLU A 240 -19.16 -8.01 -2.05
C GLU A 240 -19.54 -7.16 -3.27
N LEU A 241 -20.69 -6.48 -3.24
CA LEU A 241 -21.13 -5.60 -4.33
C LEU A 241 -20.14 -4.46 -4.57
N LEU A 242 -19.66 -3.80 -3.52
CA LEU A 242 -18.72 -2.69 -3.61
C LEU A 242 -17.32 -3.11 -4.10
N SER A 243 -16.96 -4.39 -3.95
CA SER A 243 -15.69 -4.95 -4.43
C SER A 243 -15.76 -5.59 -5.82
N GLN A 244 -16.96 -5.94 -6.33
CA GLN A 244 -17.12 -6.58 -7.62
C GLN A 244 -17.62 -5.64 -8.71
N ILE A 245 -18.47 -4.66 -8.36
CA ILE A 245 -19.07 -3.74 -9.34
C ILE A 245 -18.16 -2.52 -9.50
N SER A 246 -17.64 -2.36 -10.72
CA SER A 246 -16.84 -1.18 -11.07
C SER A 246 -17.73 0.02 -11.31
N VAL A 247 -17.46 1.12 -10.61
CA VAL A 247 -18.02 2.45 -10.87
C VAL A 247 -17.10 3.22 -11.83
N LYS A 248 -17.66 4.16 -12.57
CA LYS A 248 -16.89 5.07 -13.41
C LYS A 248 -16.49 6.29 -12.62
N PHE A 249 -15.19 6.56 -12.51
CA PHE A 249 -14.67 7.84 -12.05
C PHE A 249 -14.32 8.71 -13.23
N ARG A 250 -14.74 9.98 -13.20
CA ARG A 250 -14.53 10.92 -14.30
C ARG A 250 -14.08 12.28 -13.78
N PHE A 251 -13.04 12.80 -14.40
CA PHE A 251 -12.51 14.15 -14.14
C PHE A 251 -12.34 14.90 -15.46
N VAL A 252 -12.72 16.18 -15.47
CA VAL A 252 -12.56 17.08 -16.61
C VAL A 252 -11.96 18.38 -16.12
N ASP A 253 -10.89 18.82 -16.79
CA ASP A 253 -10.23 20.08 -16.55
C ASP A 253 -9.65 20.62 -17.87
N GLY A 254 -10.24 21.70 -18.38
CA GLY A 254 -9.88 22.26 -19.68
C GLY A 254 -10.01 21.25 -20.82
N ASP A 255 -8.89 20.93 -21.44
CA ASP A 255 -8.75 19.96 -22.55
C ASP A 255 -8.41 18.55 -22.08
N ILE A 256 -8.33 18.32 -20.77
CA ILE A 256 -8.05 17.00 -20.18
C ILE A 256 -9.34 16.36 -19.69
N GLU A 257 -9.60 15.15 -20.15
CA GLU A 257 -10.64 14.27 -19.62
C GLU A 257 -10.03 12.93 -19.24
N LEU A 258 -10.17 12.54 -17.97
CA LEU A 258 -9.69 11.29 -17.43
C LEU A 258 -10.87 10.45 -16.96
N ILE A 259 -10.88 9.19 -17.35
CA ILE A 259 -11.94 8.25 -17.00
C ILE A 259 -11.29 6.91 -16.64
N GLU A 260 -11.70 6.36 -15.50
CA GLU A 260 -11.33 5.01 -15.11
C GLU A 260 -12.52 4.28 -14.48
N ARG A 261 -12.52 2.95 -14.58
CA ARG A 261 -13.54 2.09 -13.97
C ARG A 261 -12.88 1.10 -13.03
N ARG A 262 -13.28 1.17 -11.76
CA ARG A 262 -12.77 0.30 -10.71
C ARG A 262 -13.78 0.10 -9.61
N PRO A 263 -13.69 -0.99 -8.82
CA PRO A 263 -14.52 -1.18 -7.64
C PRO A 263 -14.25 -0.10 -6.60
N MET A 264 -15.21 0.14 -5.71
CA MET A 264 -15.02 1.07 -4.59
C MET A 264 -14.17 0.46 -3.48
N ILE A 265 -14.23 -0.86 -3.27
CA ILE A 265 -13.38 -1.59 -2.33
C ILE A 265 -12.39 -2.42 -3.14
N GLU A 266 -11.10 -2.22 -2.92
CA GLU A 266 -10.04 -3.07 -3.46
C GLU A 266 -9.79 -4.28 -2.55
N LEU A 267 -9.57 -5.43 -3.18
CA LEU A 267 -9.17 -6.64 -2.49
C LEU A 267 -7.72 -6.98 -2.85
N ASP A 268 -6.98 -7.52 -1.88
CA ASP A 268 -5.67 -8.09 -2.14
C ASP A 268 -5.77 -9.45 -2.86
N HIS A 269 -4.63 -10.03 -3.20
CA HIS A 269 -4.55 -11.34 -3.87
C HIS A 269 -5.12 -12.51 -3.04
N GLN A 270 -5.40 -12.30 -1.76
CA GLN A 270 -6.06 -13.27 -0.87
C GLN A 270 -7.57 -12.99 -0.71
N GLY A 271 -8.10 -11.99 -1.42
CA GLY A 271 -9.51 -11.59 -1.36
C GLY A 271 -9.88 -10.78 -0.10
N ARG A 272 -8.90 -10.23 0.63
CA ARG A 272 -9.13 -9.40 1.81
C ARG A 272 -9.19 -7.92 1.41
N PRO A 273 -10.01 -7.08 2.06
CA PRO A 273 -10.00 -5.64 1.84
C PRO A 273 -8.60 -5.05 2.01
N ALA A 274 -8.11 -4.37 0.98
CA ALA A 274 -6.80 -3.75 0.93
C ALA A 274 -6.85 -2.23 0.81
N GLY A 275 -7.97 -1.69 0.32
CA GLY A 275 -8.11 -0.26 0.12
C GLY A 275 -9.48 0.14 -0.41
N VAL A 276 -9.58 1.41 -0.77
CA VAL A 276 -10.82 2.01 -1.25
C VAL A 276 -10.56 3.10 -2.29
N HIS A 277 -11.44 3.19 -3.27
CA HIS A 277 -11.56 4.32 -4.18
C HIS A 277 -12.86 5.05 -3.87
N TYR A 278 -12.77 6.17 -3.16
CA TYR A 278 -13.93 6.89 -2.68
C TYR A 278 -13.82 8.39 -2.98
N SER A 279 -14.54 8.82 -3.99
CA SER A 279 -14.66 10.23 -4.35
C SER A 279 -16.09 10.52 -4.81
N PRO A 280 -17.04 10.76 -3.89
CA PRO A 280 -18.48 10.77 -4.17
C PRO A 280 -18.91 11.91 -5.12
N ARG A 281 -18.01 12.82 -5.43
CA ARG A 281 -18.22 13.89 -6.41
C ARG A 281 -17.91 13.50 -7.84
N LEU A 282 -17.21 12.38 -8.05
CA LEU A 282 -16.63 11.97 -9.32
C LEU A 282 -17.06 10.56 -9.74
N ASP A 283 -17.81 9.84 -8.90
CA ASP A 283 -18.22 8.46 -9.15
C ASP A 283 -19.59 8.38 -9.84
N TYR A 284 -19.72 7.46 -10.78
CA TYR A 284 -20.93 7.20 -11.54
C TYR A 284 -21.21 5.71 -11.56
N LEU A 285 -22.34 5.32 -10.98
CA LEU A 285 -22.78 3.93 -10.98
C LEU A 285 -23.10 3.44 -12.41
N PRO A 286 -22.68 2.22 -12.81
CA PRO A 286 -23.08 1.65 -14.09
C PRO A 286 -24.59 1.31 -14.09
N LEU A 287 -25.15 1.07 -15.28
CA LEU A 287 -26.51 0.57 -15.40
C LEU A 287 -26.57 -0.87 -14.88
N LEU A 288 -27.38 -1.10 -13.88
CA LEU A 288 -27.64 -2.39 -13.23
C LEU A 288 -29.16 -2.63 -13.21
N ASP A 289 -29.58 -3.85 -12.87
CA ASP A 289 -30.99 -4.08 -12.52
C ASP A 289 -31.37 -3.31 -11.24
N ASP A 290 -32.67 -3.10 -11.06
CA ASP A 290 -33.20 -2.26 -9.98
C ASP A 290 -32.81 -2.78 -8.59
N ALA A 291 -32.91 -4.09 -8.35
CA ALA A 291 -32.60 -4.69 -7.06
C ALA A 291 -31.10 -4.53 -6.70
N THR A 292 -30.21 -4.79 -7.66
CA THR A 292 -28.76 -4.60 -7.50
C THR A 292 -28.41 -3.13 -7.32
N THR A 293 -29.04 -2.22 -8.07
CA THR A 293 -28.84 -0.78 -7.92
C THR A 293 -29.18 -0.31 -6.51
N VAL A 294 -30.33 -0.73 -5.98
CA VAL A 294 -30.77 -0.37 -4.62
C VAL A 294 -29.82 -0.94 -3.55
N ALA A 295 -29.43 -2.22 -3.71
CA ALA A 295 -28.51 -2.88 -2.75
C ALA A 295 -27.13 -2.21 -2.75
N PHE A 296 -26.55 -1.96 -3.92
CA PHE A 296 -25.27 -1.24 -4.07
C PHE A 296 -25.35 0.15 -3.43
N HIS A 297 -26.42 0.90 -3.70
CA HIS A 297 -26.56 2.25 -3.15
C HIS A 297 -26.70 2.25 -1.63
N LYS A 298 -27.40 1.26 -1.04
CA LYS A 298 -27.47 1.11 0.41
C LYS A 298 -26.10 0.88 1.03
N ALA A 299 -25.32 -0.05 0.45
CA ALA A 299 -23.96 -0.36 0.91
C ALA A 299 -23.03 0.86 0.77
N ARG A 300 -23.03 1.54 -0.40
CA ARG A 300 -22.26 2.77 -0.64
C ARG A 300 -22.63 3.87 0.34
N ARG A 301 -23.93 4.06 0.60
CA ARG A 301 -24.43 5.04 1.57
C ARG A 301 -23.89 4.72 2.97
N ARG A 302 -24.03 3.46 3.41
CA ARG A 302 -23.55 3.06 4.74
C ARG A 302 -22.05 3.23 4.90
N LEU A 303 -21.27 2.88 3.88
CA LEU A 303 -19.83 3.12 3.87
C LEU A 303 -19.50 4.62 4.00
N GLY A 304 -20.20 5.48 3.26
CA GLY A 304 -20.05 6.93 3.36
C GLY A 304 -20.43 7.51 4.73
N GLU A 305 -21.45 6.94 5.38
CA GLU A 305 -21.82 7.28 6.76
C GLU A 305 -20.70 6.93 7.74
N LEU A 306 -20.10 5.73 7.61
CA LEU A 306 -18.96 5.30 8.43
C LEU A 306 -17.73 6.20 8.22
N PHE A 307 -17.43 6.56 6.98
CA PHE A 307 -16.31 7.48 6.69
C PHE A 307 -16.51 8.88 7.27
N SER A 308 -17.76 9.29 7.47
CA SER A 308 -18.11 10.62 8.01
C SER A 308 -18.46 10.59 9.50
N ASP A 309 -18.39 9.42 10.14
CA ASP A 309 -18.65 9.26 11.55
C ASP A 309 -17.43 9.71 12.38
N PRO A 310 -17.60 10.65 13.34
CA PRO A 310 -16.50 11.09 14.22
C PRO A 310 -15.78 9.96 14.96
N ALA A 311 -16.41 8.80 15.14
CA ALA A 311 -15.78 7.63 15.75
C ALA A 311 -14.67 7.02 14.88
N TYR A 312 -14.66 7.29 13.58
CA TYR A 312 -13.66 6.80 12.62
C TYR A 312 -12.73 7.91 12.15
N GLU A 313 -13.04 9.18 12.37
CA GLU A 313 -12.32 10.33 11.82
C GLU A 313 -11.29 10.86 12.83
N LEU A 314 -10.00 10.71 12.52
CA LEU A 314 -8.90 11.28 13.29
C LEU A 314 -8.72 12.75 12.90
N TYR A 315 -8.81 13.65 13.89
CA TYR A 315 -8.65 15.09 13.70
C TYR A 315 -7.32 15.59 14.26
N PHE A 316 -6.60 16.37 13.48
CA PHE A 316 -5.41 17.08 13.95
C PHE A 316 -5.19 18.36 13.15
N ARG A 317 -4.45 19.28 13.73
CA ARG A 317 -4.08 20.51 13.06
C ARG A 317 -2.63 20.46 12.65
N LEU A 318 -2.37 20.51 11.33
CA LEU A 318 -1.02 20.70 10.83
C LEU A 318 -0.54 22.12 11.12
N GLN A 319 0.60 22.23 11.79
CA GLN A 319 1.33 23.47 12.00
C GLN A 319 2.32 23.71 10.84
N ALA A 320 2.79 24.96 10.69
CA ALA A 320 3.88 25.22 9.76
C ALA A 320 5.10 24.33 10.07
N GLY A 321 5.66 23.69 9.05
CA GLY A 321 6.72 22.72 9.19
C GLY A 321 6.26 21.28 9.56
N GLU A 322 4.96 21.03 9.62
CA GLU A 322 4.44 19.67 9.71
C GLU A 322 3.93 19.17 8.37
N LEU A 323 4.13 17.89 8.10
CA LEU A 323 3.72 17.22 6.87
C LEU A 323 2.98 15.93 7.22
N MET A 324 1.84 15.67 6.61
CA MET A 324 1.20 14.36 6.62
C MET A 324 1.46 13.61 5.32
N MET A 325 1.78 12.33 5.45
CA MET A 325 1.96 11.37 4.35
C MET A 325 1.01 10.21 4.59
N PHE A 326 0.24 9.81 3.58
CA PHE A 326 -0.72 8.71 3.73
C PHE A 326 -0.92 7.92 2.45
N ASP A 327 -1.27 6.63 2.63
CA ASP A 327 -1.66 5.72 1.56
C ASP A 327 -3.03 6.15 1.01
N ASN A 328 -3.02 6.76 -0.15
CA ASN A 328 -4.21 7.29 -0.81
C ASN A 328 -5.18 6.20 -1.31
N ASN A 329 -4.75 4.94 -1.34
CA ASN A 329 -5.64 3.82 -1.64
C ASN A 329 -6.30 3.22 -0.39
N ARG A 330 -5.81 3.57 0.81
CA ARG A 330 -6.32 3.04 2.08
C ARG A 330 -6.90 4.13 2.98
N VAL A 331 -6.20 5.25 3.11
CA VAL A 331 -6.55 6.30 4.06
C VAL A 331 -7.25 7.44 3.34
N LEU A 332 -8.52 7.66 3.67
CA LEU A 332 -9.24 8.83 3.21
C LEU A 332 -8.77 10.06 3.99
N HIS A 333 -8.70 11.17 3.29
CA HIS A 333 -8.36 12.44 3.88
C HIS A 333 -9.46 13.48 3.67
N GLY A 334 -9.48 14.46 4.55
CA GLY A 334 -10.44 15.53 4.50
C GLY A 334 -9.97 16.76 5.27
N ARG A 335 -10.84 17.73 5.38
CA ARG A 335 -10.55 18.99 6.07
C ARG A 335 -11.84 19.61 6.61
N THR A 336 -11.77 20.12 7.83
CA THR A 336 -12.86 20.96 8.36
C THR A 336 -12.89 22.31 7.63
N SER A 337 -14.02 23.02 7.70
CA SER A 337 -14.10 24.40 7.22
C SER A 337 -13.15 25.30 8.01
N PHE A 338 -12.77 26.42 7.42
CA PHE A 338 -11.99 27.48 8.06
C PHE A 338 -12.46 28.85 7.58
N ASN A 339 -12.15 29.89 8.35
CA ASN A 339 -12.46 31.27 7.98
C ASN A 339 -11.23 31.90 7.28
N PRO A 340 -11.31 32.20 5.97
CA PRO A 340 -10.17 32.76 5.22
C PRO A 340 -9.83 34.20 5.65
N ASN A 341 -10.67 34.88 6.42
CA ASN A 341 -10.43 36.24 6.93
C ASN A 341 -9.54 36.24 8.19
N GLU A 342 -9.27 35.08 8.81
CA GLU A 342 -8.44 34.96 10.01
C GLU A 342 -6.93 34.93 9.70
N GLY A 343 -6.55 34.65 8.46
CA GLY A 343 -5.16 34.55 8.06
C GLY A 343 -4.94 33.58 6.89
N LEU A 344 -3.68 33.39 6.54
CA LEU A 344 -3.28 32.52 5.42
C LEU A 344 -3.25 31.06 5.87
N ARG A 345 -3.78 30.19 5.00
CA ARG A 345 -3.59 28.76 5.06
C ARG A 345 -3.04 28.26 3.74
N HIS A 346 -1.80 27.78 3.75
CA HIS A 346 -1.09 27.33 2.57
C HIS A 346 -0.42 25.97 2.83
N LEU A 347 -0.82 24.97 2.10
CA LEU A 347 -0.18 23.66 2.05
C LEU A 347 0.33 23.41 0.64
N GLN A 348 1.40 22.62 0.53
CA GLN A 348 1.82 22.01 -0.72
C GLN A 348 1.53 20.52 -0.69
N GLY A 349 1.13 19.95 -1.83
CA GLY A 349 0.87 18.53 -2.01
C GLY A 349 1.71 17.94 -3.13
N CYS A 350 2.11 16.68 -2.98
CA CYS A 350 2.69 15.87 -4.06
C CYS A 350 2.29 14.41 -3.89
N TYR A 351 2.60 13.61 -4.91
CA TYR A 351 2.34 12.17 -4.90
C TYR A 351 3.63 11.39 -5.11
N ILE A 352 3.70 10.19 -4.50
CA ILE A 352 4.70 9.16 -4.80
C ILE A 352 3.98 7.81 -4.97
N ASP A 353 4.65 6.83 -5.57
CA ASP A 353 4.07 5.50 -5.79
C ASP A 353 4.30 4.58 -4.58
N LEU A 354 3.43 3.56 -4.41
CA LEU A 354 3.43 2.66 -3.24
C LEU A 354 4.69 1.78 -3.16
N ASP A 355 5.34 1.51 -4.27
CA ASP A 355 6.54 0.68 -4.35
C ASP A 355 7.76 1.32 -3.65
N GLY A 356 7.81 2.66 -3.58
CA GLY A 356 8.91 3.38 -2.93
C GLY A 356 9.14 2.96 -1.48
N PRO A 357 8.20 3.21 -0.54
CA PRO A 357 8.35 2.79 0.85
C PRO A 357 8.43 1.27 1.02
N ARG A 358 7.70 0.48 0.23
CA ARG A 358 7.74 -0.99 0.27
C ARG A 358 9.13 -1.51 -0.05
N GLY A 359 9.71 -1.08 -1.17
CA GLY A 359 11.07 -1.46 -1.58
C GLY A 359 12.13 -0.97 -0.60
N ARG A 360 11.97 0.26 -0.07
CA ARG A 360 12.86 0.83 0.94
C ARG A 360 12.84 0.02 2.24
N TYR A 361 11.65 -0.37 2.71
CA TYR A 361 11.49 -1.22 3.89
C TYR A 361 12.23 -2.55 3.72
N LEU A 362 11.99 -3.28 2.63
CA LEU A 362 12.62 -4.57 2.37
C LEU A 362 14.15 -4.45 2.27
N SER A 363 14.66 -3.36 1.67
CA SER A 363 16.09 -3.08 1.59
C SER A 363 16.70 -2.81 2.96
N LEU A 364 16.06 -1.98 3.79
CA LEU A 364 16.52 -1.67 5.15
C LEU A 364 16.43 -2.88 6.08
N LYS A 365 15.37 -3.69 5.97
CA LYS A 365 15.20 -4.94 6.74
C LYS A 365 16.39 -5.88 6.57
N ARG A 366 16.94 -5.98 5.36
CA ARG A 366 18.13 -6.80 5.09
C ARG A 366 19.41 -6.24 5.73
N THR A 367 19.47 -4.93 5.96
CA THR A 367 20.68 -4.26 6.48
C THR A 367 20.62 -3.96 7.97
N VAL A 368 19.45 -3.85 8.56
CA VAL A 368 19.24 -3.58 10.00
C VAL A 368 19.11 -4.87 10.81
N ALA A 369 18.72 -5.99 10.16
CA ALA A 369 18.65 -7.31 10.78
C ALA A 369 20.01 -8.03 10.88
N LEU A 370 21.09 -7.43 10.39
CA LEU A 370 22.49 -7.86 10.54
C LEU A 370 23.18 -7.07 11.66
#